data_8abe0ec12975981f1b9cfa1bd7deb6ce
#
_entry.id   8abe0ec12975981f1b9cfa1bd7deb6ce
#
_cell.length_a   1.000
_cell.length_b   1.000
_cell.length_c   1.000
_cell.angle_alpha   90.00
_cell.angle_beta   90.00
_cell.angle_gamma   90.00
#
_symmetry.space_group_name_H-M   'P 1'
#
loop_
_entity.id
_entity.type
_entity.pdbx_description
1 polymer ?
#
loop_
_entity_poly.entity_id
_entity_poly.type
_entity_poly.pdbx_seq_one_letter_code
_entity_poly.pdbx_strand_id
1 'polypeptide(L)'
;MDKPLPLSQWLNAPRPDETPVAWLDDRIWTLGDLRHDVTQLVDALRQEEGERWALCFENGYLFIVALLAALHAGKTPVLPGHSRGAQLNEQRAMFSGVLSDTTLEFSGRLRLVIATAPTNTPFSPLPAIDETRVIELFTSGSTGTPQRVIKPVIGLDREARLLADRFGERLTGCHVVASVVLHHLYGLTFRVVLPMALGLPLHASLLQYAEQLSALPQDKRYLFISSPAFLKRLDTSLVPPPVALLLSAGGELPWRDIIPCHDWLNVWPDEIYGSTETGVIAWRHRLDETTLWQPFPGVTFHGDRVMSPLIREAEGVVLDDILHFAADGQFNIIGRRGRVVKIEDKRISLDEIEQRLLALDGICDAAALAVTRRGRQAIGVLLVLSDAARLHRDKGGKNAQESAWRRALRPCLEPVAVPRYWRIVDEIPVNSMNKRVTAQLQELFHEDS
;
A
#
# COMPACT_ATOMS: atom_id res chain seq x y z
N MET A 1 23.81 -3.14 -13.43
CA MET A 1 23.08 -3.90 -12.39
C MET A 1 22.77 -5.30 -12.93
N ASP A 2 22.96 -6.32 -12.11
CA ASP A 2 22.63 -7.70 -12.52
C ASP A 2 21.15 -7.84 -12.79
N LYS A 3 20.77 -8.80 -13.66
CA LYS A 3 19.36 -9.06 -13.93
C LYS A 3 18.66 -9.49 -12.63
N PRO A 4 17.41 -9.01 -12.38
CA PRO A 4 16.65 -9.45 -11.22
C PRO A 4 16.52 -10.96 -11.18
N LEU A 5 16.87 -11.56 -10.04
CA LEU A 5 16.72 -13.00 -9.84
C LEU A 5 15.25 -13.36 -9.63
N PRO A 6 14.72 -14.38 -10.32
CA PRO A 6 13.38 -14.88 -10.03
C PRO A 6 13.30 -15.46 -8.61
N LEU A 7 12.13 -15.41 -8.00
CA LEU A 7 11.88 -15.84 -6.62
C LEU A 7 12.36 -17.26 -6.35
N SER A 8 12.17 -18.16 -7.32
CA SER A 8 12.63 -19.57 -7.25
C SER A 8 14.15 -19.72 -7.11
N GLN A 9 14.92 -18.68 -7.40
CA GLN A 9 16.40 -18.70 -7.36
C GLN A 9 17.00 -17.94 -6.17
N TRP A 10 16.21 -17.26 -5.36
CA TRP A 10 16.77 -16.39 -4.29
C TRP A 10 17.69 -17.12 -3.33
N LEU A 11 17.38 -18.36 -2.94
CA LEU A 11 18.20 -19.19 -2.08
C LEU A 11 19.30 -19.95 -2.81
N ASN A 12 19.05 -20.35 -4.07
CA ASN A 12 19.95 -21.23 -4.83
C ASN A 12 20.92 -20.49 -5.75
N ALA A 13 20.73 -19.17 -5.95
CA ALA A 13 21.65 -18.37 -6.75
C ALA A 13 23.04 -18.31 -6.12
N PRO A 14 24.12 -18.17 -6.93
CA PRO A 14 25.49 -18.11 -6.45
C PRO A 14 25.83 -16.76 -5.82
N ARG A 15 25.02 -16.32 -4.85
CA ARG A 15 25.33 -15.20 -3.97
C ARG A 15 26.04 -15.72 -2.72
N PRO A 16 27.07 -15.01 -2.21
CA PRO A 16 27.76 -15.39 -0.97
C PRO A 16 26.82 -15.45 0.23
N ASP A 17 27.10 -16.36 1.17
CA ASP A 17 26.29 -16.49 2.40
C ASP A 17 26.32 -15.21 3.26
N GLU A 18 27.37 -14.42 3.15
CA GLU A 18 27.54 -13.15 3.88
C GLU A 18 26.70 -12.00 3.28
N THR A 19 26.03 -12.21 2.14
CA THR A 19 25.20 -11.19 1.49
C THR A 19 24.09 -10.73 2.46
N PRO A 20 24.05 -9.43 2.83
CA PRO A 20 23.00 -8.92 3.71
C PRO A 20 21.63 -9.02 3.06
N VAL A 21 20.66 -9.55 3.80
CA VAL A 21 19.24 -9.66 3.39
C VAL A 21 18.38 -8.66 4.13
N ALA A 22 18.58 -8.53 5.43
CA ALA A 22 17.81 -7.61 6.26
C ALA A 22 18.66 -7.11 7.43
N TRP A 23 18.22 -5.98 8.03
CA TRP A 23 18.82 -5.49 9.27
C TRP A 23 17.76 -4.87 10.18
N LEU A 24 18.07 -4.86 11.48
CA LEU A 24 17.33 -4.11 12.51
C LEU A 24 18.33 -3.76 13.61
N ASP A 25 18.46 -2.49 13.91
CA ASP A 25 19.48 -1.97 14.81
C ASP A 25 20.87 -2.51 14.41
N ASP A 26 21.61 -3.14 15.33
CA ASP A 26 22.93 -3.75 15.08
C ASP A 26 22.87 -5.17 14.50
N ARG A 27 21.66 -5.76 14.40
CA ARG A 27 21.48 -7.11 13.84
C ARG A 27 21.40 -7.05 12.32
N ILE A 28 22.27 -7.83 11.67
CA ILE A 28 22.22 -8.10 10.22
C ILE A 28 21.90 -9.58 10.03
N TRP A 29 20.88 -9.87 9.22
CA TRP A 29 20.60 -11.21 8.73
C TRP A 29 21.18 -11.36 7.34
N THR A 30 21.92 -12.42 7.14
CA THR A 30 22.61 -12.72 5.87
C THR A 30 21.81 -13.75 5.04
N LEU A 31 22.27 -14.00 3.82
CA LEU A 31 21.71 -15.05 2.97
C LEU A 31 21.94 -16.45 3.59
N GLY A 32 23.07 -16.64 4.29
CA GLY A 32 23.34 -17.87 5.05
C GLY A 32 22.31 -18.10 6.16
N ASP A 33 22.01 -17.04 6.97
CA ASP A 33 20.94 -17.10 7.97
C ASP A 33 19.59 -17.45 7.33
N LEU A 34 19.26 -16.80 6.19
CA LEU A 34 17.99 -17.05 5.47
C LEU A 34 17.90 -18.49 4.97
N ARG A 35 18.96 -19.02 4.37
CA ARG A 35 19.02 -20.42 3.91
C ARG A 35 18.77 -21.39 5.04
N HIS A 36 19.38 -21.13 6.19
CA HIS A 36 19.23 -21.95 7.39
C HIS A 36 17.79 -21.90 7.93
N ASP A 37 17.27 -20.71 8.22
CA ASP A 37 15.94 -20.53 8.80
C ASP A 37 14.82 -21.05 7.90
N VAL A 38 14.93 -20.82 6.57
CA VAL A 38 13.97 -21.36 5.59
C VAL A 38 14.00 -22.89 5.58
N THR A 39 15.19 -23.51 5.61
CA THR A 39 15.31 -25.00 5.59
C THR A 39 14.62 -25.60 6.81
N GLN A 40 14.87 -25.07 8.00
CA GLN A 40 14.21 -25.53 9.23
C GLN A 40 12.69 -25.42 9.16
N LEU A 41 12.19 -24.28 8.67
CA LEU A 41 10.75 -24.06 8.59
C LEU A 41 10.10 -24.90 7.48
N VAL A 42 10.80 -25.19 6.38
CA VAL A 42 10.35 -26.15 5.32
C VAL A 42 10.11 -27.51 5.91
N ASP A 43 11.06 -28.05 6.69
CA ASP A 43 10.95 -29.38 7.28
C ASP A 43 9.76 -29.44 8.26
N ALA A 44 9.55 -28.37 9.03
CA ALA A 44 8.41 -28.25 9.92
C ALA A 44 7.08 -28.21 9.17
N LEU A 45 6.99 -27.39 8.09
CA LEU A 45 5.76 -27.24 7.30
C LEU A 45 5.39 -28.48 6.50
N ARG A 46 6.36 -29.31 6.11
CA ARG A 46 6.10 -30.60 5.46
C ARG A 46 5.38 -31.59 6.37
N GLN A 47 5.58 -31.50 7.69
CA GLN A 47 4.89 -32.32 8.68
C GLN A 47 3.47 -31.81 8.98
N GLU A 48 3.16 -30.59 8.57
CA GLU A 48 1.86 -29.97 8.83
C GLU A 48 0.86 -30.31 7.73
N GLU A 49 -0.36 -30.66 8.16
CA GLU A 49 -1.49 -30.84 7.26
C GLU A 49 -2.00 -29.51 6.72
N GLY A 50 -2.65 -29.58 5.56
CA GLY A 50 -3.26 -28.44 4.91
C GLY A 50 -2.32 -27.67 4.00
N GLU A 51 -2.90 -27.02 3.03
CA GLU A 51 -2.17 -26.40 1.92
C GLU A 51 -1.94 -24.90 2.12
N ARG A 52 -2.91 -24.19 2.73
CA ARG A 52 -2.97 -22.73 2.76
C ARG A 52 -2.54 -22.20 4.14
N TRP A 53 -1.52 -21.34 4.17
CA TRP A 53 -0.96 -20.81 5.42
C TRP A 53 -0.94 -19.28 5.41
N ALA A 54 -1.64 -18.69 6.38
CA ALA A 54 -1.68 -17.23 6.54
C ALA A 54 -0.35 -16.72 7.12
N LEU A 55 0.18 -15.63 6.54
CA LEU A 55 1.41 -14.98 6.98
C LEU A 55 1.07 -13.69 7.72
N CYS A 56 1.34 -13.65 9.02
CA CYS A 56 1.05 -12.54 9.92
C CYS A 56 2.32 -12.09 10.63
N PHE A 57 3.08 -11.20 10.01
CA PHE A 57 4.42 -10.78 10.46
C PHE A 57 4.55 -9.27 10.57
N GLU A 58 5.27 -8.83 11.59
CA GLU A 58 5.76 -7.46 11.76
C GLU A 58 7.21 -7.35 11.27
N ASN A 59 8.02 -8.39 11.48
CA ASN A 59 9.42 -8.45 11.05
C ASN A 59 9.54 -8.93 9.61
N GLY A 60 10.14 -8.08 8.75
CA GLY A 60 10.29 -8.34 7.32
C GLY A 60 11.20 -9.51 6.99
N TYR A 61 12.25 -9.76 7.78
CA TYR A 61 13.11 -10.93 7.59
C TYR A 61 12.33 -12.23 7.85
N LEU A 62 11.62 -12.32 8.98
CA LEU A 62 10.82 -13.50 9.32
C LEU A 62 9.65 -13.72 8.34
N PHE A 63 9.11 -12.62 7.79
CA PHE A 63 8.14 -12.72 6.69
C PHE A 63 8.74 -13.40 5.46
N ILE A 64 9.97 -13.04 5.05
CA ILE A 64 10.67 -13.67 3.92
C ILE A 64 10.93 -15.15 4.21
N VAL A 65 11.39 -15.49 5.42
CA VAL A 65 11.57 -16.87 5.87
C VAL A 65 10.28 -17.68 5.69
N ALA A 66 9.16 -17.15 6.21
CA ALA A 66 7.88 -17.83 6.16
C ALA A 66 7.32 -17.96 4.72
N LEU A 67 7.47 -16.90 3.91
CA LEU A 67 7.06 -16.90 2.50
C LEU A 67 7.79 -17.98 1.70
N LEU A 68 9.12 -17.99 1.78
CA LEU A 68 9.94 -18.94 1.05
C LEU A 68 9.75 -20.37 1.57
N ALA A 69 9.68 -20.54 2.89
CA ALA A 69 9.45 -21.85 3.47
C ALA A 69 8.10 -22.46 3.05
N ALA A 70 7.03 -21.66 3.04
CA ALA A 70 5.73 -22.11 2.56
C ALA A 70 5.78 -22.55 1.09
N LEU A 71 6.40 -21.76 0.22
CA LEU A 71 6.53 -22.09 -1.20
C LEU A 71 7.39 -23.35 -1.45
N HIS A 72 8.55 -23.46 -0.80
CA HIS A 72 9.43 -24.65 -0.90
C HIS A 72 8.83 -25.91 -0.27
N ALA A 73 7.98 -25.78 0.75
CA ALA A 73 7.21 -26.88 1.34
C ALA A 73 6.00 -27.29 0.49
N GLY A 74 5.76 -26.62 -0.65
CA GLY A 74 4.60 -26.89 -1.51
C GLY A 74 3.30 -26.31 -0.97
N LYS A 75 3.35 -25.42 0.03
CA LYS A 75 2.18 -24.74 0.58
C LYS A 75 1.87 -23.45 -0.19
N THR A 76 0.68 -22.92 0.02
CA THR A 76 0.22 -21.65 -0.55
C THR A 76 0.24 -20.58 0.53
N PRO A 77 1.13 -19.57 0.42
CA PRO A 77 1.12 -18.41 1.30
C PRO A 77 -0.16 -17.60 1.11
N VAL A 78 -0.79 -17.21 2.22
CA VAL A 78 -1.99 -16.36 2.25
C VAL A 78 -1.68 -15.08 2.99
N LEU A 79 -1.91 -13.92 2.38
CA LEU A 79 -1.79 -12.61 3.00
C LEU A 79 -3.19 -12.11 3.36
N PRO A 80 -3.60 -12.20 4.64
CA PRO A 80 -4.98 -11.90 5.04
C PRO A 80 -5.32 -10.40 5.04
N GLY A 81 -4.33 -9.53 4.81
CA GLY A 81 -4.51 -8.07 4.81
C GLY A 81 -4.47 -7.44 6.20
N HIS A 82 -4.33 -8.23 7.25
CA HIS A 82 -4.23 -7.80 8.65
C HIS A 82 -3.65 -8.93 9.51
N SER A 83 -3.28 -8.61 10.77
CA SER A 83 -2.81 -9.58 11.78
C SER A 83 -3.69 -9.59 13.04
N ARG A 84 -4.96 -9.14 12.95
CA ARG A 84 -5.87 -9.08 14.09
C ARG A 84 -6.49 -10.44 14.37
N GLY A 85 -6.29 -10.99 15.57
CA GLY A 85 -6.75 -12.33 15.96
C GLY A 85 -8.26 -12.54 15.76
N ALA A 86 -9.11 -11.59 16.14
CA ALA A 86 -10.56 -11.68 15.94
C ALA A 86 -10.93 -11.87 14.46
N GLN A 87 -10.37 -11.06 13.56
CA GLN A 87 -10.62 -11.15 12.12
C GLN A 87 -10.02 -12.43 11.50
N LEU A 88 -8.85 -12.88 11.98
CA LEU A 88 -8.28 -14.16 11.56
C LEU A 88 -9.19 -15.33 11.97
N ASN A 89 -9.83 -15.26 13.13
CA ASN A 89 -10.81 -16.27 13.56
C ASN A 89 -12.06 -16.30 12.68
N GLU A 90 -12.55 -15.13 12.23
CA GLU A 90 -13.65 -15.04 11.25
C GLU A 90 -13.27 -15.67 9.91
N GLN A 91 -12.02 -15.52 9.50
CA GLN A 91 -11.46 -16.02 8.23
C GLN A 91 -10.87 -17.42 8.33
N ARG A 92 -10.94 -18.09 9.50
CA ARG A 92 -10.24 -19.37 9.77
C ARG A 92 -10.53 -20.49 8.76
N ALA A 93 -11.67 -20.45 8.09
CA ALA A 93 -12.02 -21.42 7.04
C ALA A 93 -11.23 -21.21 5.72
N MET A 94 -10.54 -20.08 5.59
CA MET A 94 -9.83 -19.70 4.35
C MET A 94 -8.38 -20.20 4.33
N PHE A 95 -7.84 -20.68 5.46
CA PHE A 95 -6.47 -21.19 5.58
C PHE A 95 -6.36 -22.29 6.63
N SER A 96 -5.36 -23.15 6.49
CA SER A 96 -5.16 -24.32 7.35
C SER A 96 -4.45 -23.98 8.66
N GLY A 97 -3.68 -22.89 8.66
CA GLY A 97 -2.93 -22.41 9.81
C GLY A 97 -2.36 -21.02 9.59
N VAL A 98 -1.75 -20.48 10.62
CA VAL A 98 -1.12 -19.15 10.66
C VAL A 98 0.35 -19.30 11.02
N LEU A 99 1.23 -18.62 10.27
CA LEU A 99 2.62 -18.37 10.62
C LEU A 99 2.74 -16.94 11.12
N SER A 100 3.40 -16.73 12.25
CA SER A 100 3.53 -15.41 12.87
C SER A 100 4.85 -15.30 13.64
N ASP A 101 5.37 -14.08 13.76
CA ASP A 101 6.49 -13.74 14.64
C ASP A 101 6.03 -13.30 16.04
N THR A 102 4.73 -13.16 16.24
CA THR A 102 4.12 -12.78 17.52
C THR A 102 3.00 -13.75 17.92
N THR A 103 2.70 -13.80 19.20
CA THR A 103 1.55 -14.57 19.70
C THR A 103 0.26 -13.83 19.33
N LEU A 104 -0.65 -14.54 18.67
CA LEU A 104 -1.95 -14.02 18.23
C LEU A 104 -3.08 -14.74 18.97
N GLU A 105 -4.17 -14.04 19.28
CA GLU A 105 -5.42 -14.61 19.79
C GLU A 105 -6.17 -15.35 18.66
N PHE A 106 -5.62 -16.48 18.24
CA PHE A 106 -6.15 -17.29 17.17
C PHE A 106 -6.53 -18.69 17.67
N SER A 107 -7.77 -19.11 17.41
CA SER A 107 -8.32 -20.39 17.89
C SER A 107 -7.94 -21.60 17.04
N GLY A 108 -7.23 -21.37 15.93
CA GLY A 108 -6.75 -22.42 15.02
C GLY A 108 -5.28 -22.78 15.23
N ARG A 109 -4.69 -23.41 14.22
CA ARG A 109 -3.27 -23.80 14.23
C ARG A 109 -2.40 -22.56 14.04
N LEU A 110 -1.61 -22.21 15.05
CA LEU A 110 -0.64 -21.11 15.05
C LEU A 110 0.77 -21.66 15.24
N ARG A 111 1.69 -21.30 14.36
CA ARG A 111 3.13 -21.58 14.50
C ARG A 111 3.91 -20.28 14.59
N LEU A 112 4.65 -20.14 15.68
CA LEU A 112 5.60 -19.04 15.82
C LEU A 112 6.86 -19.32 15.00
N VAL A 113 7.31 -18.31 14.29
CA VAL A 113 8.52 -18.32 13.48
C VAL A 113 9.53 -17.39 14.15
N ILE A 114 10.69 -17.91 14.47
CA ILE A 114 11.78 -17.17 15.09
C ILE A 114 13.05 -17.37 14.28
N ALA A 115 13.90 -16.38 14.25
CA ALA A 115 15.25 -16.53 13.70
C ALA A 115 16.07 -17.41 14.64
N THR A 116 16.79 -18.37 14.08
CA THR A 116 17.61 -19.31 14.85
C THR A 116 19.08 -18.91 14.79
N ALA A 117 19.89 -19.46 15.71
CA ALA A 117 21.32 -19.26 15.64
C ALA A 117 21.89 -19.99 14.41
N PRO A 118 22.80 -19.35 13.65
CA PRO A 118 23.43 -20.01 12.50
C PRO A 118 24.13 -21.30 12.93
N THR A 119 23.95 -22.34 12.16
CA THR A 119 24.71 -23.60 12.32
C THR A 119 25.75 -23.70 11.21
N ASN A 120 26.88 -24.37 11.50
CA ASN A 120 27.91 -24.67 10.49
C ASN A 120 27.50 -25.77 9.49
N THR A 121 26.19 -26.08 9.41
CA THR A 121 25.68 -27.09 8.47
C THR A 121 25.65 -26.51 7.06
N PRO A 122 26.30 -27.13 6.08
CA PRO A 122 26.22 -26.66 4.70
C PRO A 122 24.77 -26.64 4.18
N PHE A 123 24.42 -25.57 3.47
CA PHE A 123 23.11 -25.47 2.84
C PHE A 123 22.94 -26.54 1.77
N SER A 124 21.90 -27.33 1.88
CA SER A 124 21.47 -28.25 0.82
C SER A 124 20.35 -27.59 0.00
N PRO A 125 20.47 -27.58 -1.35
CA PRO A 125 19.45 -26.96 -2.18
C PRO A 125 18.05 -27.50 -1.86
N LEU A 126 17.11 -26.59 -1.64
CA LEU A 126 15.71 -26.95 -1.43
C LEU A 126 15.04 -27.34 -2.76
N PRO A 127 13.94 -28.10 -2.74
CA PRO A 127 13.15 -28.37 -3.92
C PRO A 127 12.80 -27.08 -4.65
N ALA A 128 12.85 -27.13 -5.99
CA ALA A 128 12.50 -25.98 -6.81
C ALA A 128 11.07 -25.51 -6.51
N ILE A 129 10.87 -24.20 -6.46
CA ILE A 129 9.54 -23.60 -6.42
C ILE A 129 9.00 -23.68 -7.86
N ASP A 130 7.87 -24.37 -8.03
CA ASP A 130 7.18 -24.47 -9.31
C ASP A 130 6.66 -23.07 -9.73
N GLU A 131 6.85 -22.70 -10.99
CA GLU A 131 6.43 -21.39 -11.54
C GLU A 131 4.90 -21.20 -11.50
N THR A 132 4.13 -22.29 -11.39
CA THR A 132 2.68 -22.26 -11.23
C THR A 132 2.23 -21.92 -9.80
N ARG A 133 3.16 -21.92 -8.82
CA ARG A 133 2.86 -21.55 -7.45
C ARG A 133 2.30 -20.13 -7.36
N VAL A 134 1.42 -19.97 -6.39
CA VAL A 134 0.68 -18.71 -6.19
C VAL A 134 0.82 -18.22 -4.76
N ILE A 135 0.64 -16.93 -4.60
CA ILE A 135 0.42 -16.25 -3.33
C ILE A 135 -1.01 -15.71 -3.38
N GLU A 136 -1.77 -15.92 -2.31
CA GLU A 136 -3.12 -15.39 -2.19
C GLU A 136 -3.13 -14.12 -1.32
N LEU A 137 -3.78 -13.07 -1.81
CA LEU A 137 -3.97 -11.84 -1.05
C LEU A 137 -5.47 -11.62 -0.83
N PHE A 138 -5.82 -11.14 0.35
CA PHE A 138 -7.18 -10.71 0.63
C PHE A 138 -7.27 -9.19 0.61
N THR A 139 -8.22 -8.67 -0.16
CA THR A 139 -8.54 -7.25 -0.20
C THR A 139 -9.87 -7.01 0.50
N SER A 140 -10.02 -5.85 1.14
CA SER A 140 -11.31 -5.42 1.69
C SER A 140 -12.27 -5.13 0.53
N GLY A 141 -13.15 -6.07 0.20
CA GLY A 141 -14.19 -5.85 -0.80
C GLY A 141 -15.11 -4.68 -0.42
N SER A 142 -15.65 -3.97 -1.41
CA SER A 142 -16.63 -2.89 -1.21
C SER A 142 -17.91 -3.36 -0.49
N THR A 143 -18.15 -4.67 -0.47
CA THR A 143 -19.28 -5.33 0.19
C THR A 143 -19.00 -5.77 1.62
N GLY A 144 -17.79 -5.48 2.15
CA GLY A 144 -17.34 -5.93 3.47
C GLY A 144 -16.85 -7.40 3.53
N THR A 145 -17.06 -8.17 2.47
CA THR A 145 -16.53 -9.54 2.37
C THR A 145 -15.13 -9.50 1.72
N PRO A 146 -14.10 -10.10 2.34
CA PRO A 146 -12.76 -10.14 1.75
C PRO A 146 -12.78 -10.81 0.38
N GLN A 147 -12.21 -10.14 -0.62
CA GLN A 147 -12.01 -10.72 -1.95
C GLN A 147 -10.62 -11.36 -2.04
N ARG A 148 -10.57 -12.57 -2.58
CA ARG A 148 -9.32 -13.30 -2.81
C ARG A 148 -8.74 -12.96 -4.16
N VAL A 149 -7.52 -12.43 -4.16
CA VAL A 149 -6.71 -12.17 -5.36
C VAL A 149 -5.55 -13.16 -5.41
N ILE A 150 -5.37 -13.83 -6.53
CA ILE A 150 -4.33 -14.84 -6.73
C ILE A 150 -3.20 -14.24 -7.56
N LYS A 151 -1.99 -14.23 -7.01
CA LYS A 151 -0.77 -13.78 -7.69
C LYS A 151 0.16 -14.96 -7.98
N PRO A 152 0.36 -15.34 -9.24
CA PRO A 152 1.39 -16.32 -9.60
C PRO A 152 2.78 -15.78 -9.26
N VAL A 153 3.67 -16.66 -8.80
CA VAL A 153 5.08 -16.31 -8.54
C VAL A 153 5.73 -15.70 -9.78
N ILE A 154 5.51 -16.27 -10.95
CA ILE A 154 6.02 -15.73 -12.22
C ILE A 154 5.50 -14.32 -12.52
N GLY A 155 4.30 -13.96 -12.06
CA GLY A 155 3.74 -12.62 -12.18
C GLY A 155 4.51 -11.60 -11.34
N LEU A 156 4.87 -11.97 -10.09
CA LEU A 156 5.68 -11.14 -9.21
C LEU A 156 7.11 -10.96 -9.75
N ASP A 157 7.70 -12.01 -10.35
CA ASP A 157 9.00 -11.91 -11.01
C ASP A 157 8.99 -10.97 -12.22
N ARG A 158 7.89 -10.98 -13.00
CA ARG A 158 7.69 -10.03 -14.10
C ARG A 158 7.55 -8.60 -13.59
N GLU A 159 6.80 -8.42 -12.51
CA GLU A 159 6.61 -7.10 -11.87
C GLU A 159 7.95 -6.56 -11.35
N ALA A 160 8.73 -7.38 -10.63
CA ALA A 160 10.07 -7.00 -10.19
C ALA A 160 10.99 -6.60 -11.34
N ARG A 161 10.90 -7.29 -12.48
CA ARG A 161 11.68 -6.98 -13.69
C ARG A 161 11.29 -5.63 -14.29
N LEU A 162 9.99 -5.35 -14.46
CA LEU A 162 9.50 -4.05 -14.92
C LEU A 162 9.98 -2.89 -14.03
N LEU A 163 9.93 -3.11 -12.71
CA LEU A 163 10.38 -2.11 -11.73
C LEU A 163 11.90 -1.93 -11.75
N ALA A 164 12.67 -3.02 -11.89
CA ALA A 164 14.12 -2.95 -12.03
C ALA A 164 14.55 -2.25 -13.30
N ASP A 165 13.88 -2.50 -14.43
CA ASP A 165 14.13 -1.82 -15.69
C ASP A 165 13.85 -0.31 -15.60
N ARG A 166 12.85 0.08 -14.79
CA ARG A 166 12.50 1.50 -14.61
C ARG A 166 13.38 2.22 -13.59
N PHE A 167 13.70 1.60 -12.48
CA PHE A 167 14.33 2.26 -11.33
C PHE A 167 15.74 1.76 -11.04
N GLY A 168 16.20 0.69 -11.71
CA GLY A 168 17.38 -0.09 -11.34
C GLY A 168 18.64 0.72 -11.08
N GLU A 169 18.96 1.69 -11.93
CA GLU A 169 20.15 2.54 -11.76
C GLU A 169 20.11 3.33 -10.46
N ARG A 170 18.93 3.84 -10.08
CA ARG A 170 18.72 4.60 -8.83
C ARG A 170 18.75 3.70 -7.60
N LEU A 171 18.49 2.40 -7.77
CA LEU A 171 18.42 1.40 -6.69
C LEU A 171 19.80 0.83 -6.31
N THR A 172 20.82 1.03 -7.13
CA THR A 172 22.15 0.46 -6.91
C THR A 172 22.73 0.89 -5.54
N GLY A 173 23.06 -0.09 -4.69
CA GLY A 173 23.60 0.12 -3.35
C GLY A 173 22.63 0.71 -2.34
N CYS A 174 21.33 0.73 -2.64
CA CYS A 174 20.32 1.19 -1.70
C CYS A 174 20.00 0.12 -0.64
N HIS A 175 19.65 0.62 0.54
CA HIS A 175 19.00 -0.13 1.61
C HIS A 175 17.52 0.21 1.59
N VAL A 176 16.65 -0.79 1.73
CA VAL A 176 15.21 -0.59 1.62
C VAL A 176 14.59 -0.31 2.97
N VAL A 177 13.92 0.81 3.10
CA VAL A 177 13.14 1.18 4.29
C VAL A 177 11.71 1.50 3.89
N ALA A 178 10.74 1.22 4.76
CA ALA A 178 9.34 1.37 4.39
C ALA A 178 8.43 1.76 5.54
N SER A 179 7.41 2.56 5.22
CA SER A 179 6.28 2.88 6.09
C SER A 179 5.00 2.14 5.69
N VAL A 180 5.10 1.12 4.84
CA VAL A 180 3.97 0.32 4.36
C VAL A 180 4.08 -1.13 4.82
N VAL A 181 2.96 -1.76 5.11
CA VAL A 181 2.89 -3.11 5.66
C VAL A 181 3.18 -4.20 4.62
N LEU A 182 3.67 -5.36 5.05
CA LEU A 182 4.08 -6.48 4.19
C LEU A 182 2.92 -7.26 3.58
N HIS A 183 1.77 -7.29 4.25
CA HIS A 183 0.62 -8.13 3.88
C HIS A 183 -0.30 -7.52 2.81
N HIS A 184 0.12 -6.43 2.15
CA HIS A 184 -0.52 -5.87 0.96
C HIS A 184 0.40 -6.00 -0.25
N LEU A 185 -0.16 -6.06 -1.47
CA LEU A 185 0.63 -6.24 -2.68
C LEU A 185 1.74 -5.19 -2.81
N TYR A 186 1.45 -3.93 -2.51
CA TYR A 186 2.45 -2.85 -2.56
C TYR A 186 3.65 -3.15 -1.66
N GLY A 187 3.41 -3.54 -0.40
CA GLY A 187 4.48 -3.93 0.51
C GLY A 187 5.18 -5.22 0.09
N LEU A 188 4.43 -6.23 -0.34
CA LEU A 188 5.00 -7.47 -0.86
C LEU A 188 5.94 -7.20 -2.05
N THR A 189 5.48 -6.45 -3.05
CA THR A 189 6.27 -6.13 -4.25
C THR A 189 7.51 -5.30 -3.93
N PHE A 190 7.35 -4.19 -3.20
CA PHE A 190 8.41 -3.19 -3.06
C PHE A 190 9.32 -3.39 -1.84
N ARG A 191 8.82 -4.02 -0.74
CA ARG A 191 9.66 -4.34 0.43
C ARG A 191 10.31 -5.71 0.37
N VAL A 192 9.74 -6.65 -0.42
CA VAL A 192 10.20 -8.04 -0.43
C VAL A 192 10.66 -8.46 -1.82
N VAL A 193 9.75 -8.49 -2.79
CA VAL A 193 10.04 -9.11 -4.09
C VAL A 193 11.13 -8.35 -4.86
N LEU A 194 10.99 -7.05 -5.01
CA LEU A 194 11.98 -6.22 -5.70
C LEU A 194 13.35 -6.22 -4.99
N PRO A 195 13.45 -5.98 -3.67
CA PRO A 195 14.73 -6.02 -2.97
C PRO A 195 15.42 -7.38 -3.05
N MET A 196 14.71 -8.46 -2.81
CA MET A 196 15.27 -9.81 -2.87
C MET A 196 15.75 -10.17 -4.28
N ALA A 197 14.99 -9.80 -5.31
CA ALA A 197 15.37 -10.00 -6.71
C ALA A 197 16.67 -9.27 -7.06
N LEU A 198 16.89 -8.09 -6.50
CA LEU A 198 18.07 -7.24 -6.75
C LEU A 198 19.21 -7.43 -5.73
N GLY A 199 19.01 -8.18 -4.66
CA GLY A 199 20.00 -8.35 -3.58
C GLY A 199 20.18 -7.08 -2.73
N LEU A 200 19.11 -6.30 -2.54
CA LEU A 200 19.12 -5.13 -1.69
C LEU A 200 18.69 -5.51 -0.27
N PRO A 201 19.44 -5.13 0.77
CA PRO A 201 19.04 -5.40 2.14
C PRO A 201 17.84 -4.53 2.53
N LEU A 202 16.93 -5.10 3.34
CA LEU A 202 15.74 -4.40 3.81
C LEU A 202 15.76 -4.19 5.32
N HIS A 203 15.18 -3.07 5.77
CA HIS A 203 14.91 -2.83 7.18
C HIS A 203 13.79 -3.76 7.65
N ALA A 204 14.07 -4.55 8.69
CA ALA A 204 13.13 -5.59 9.11
C ALA A 204 11.84 -5.02 9.72
N SER A 205 11.89 -3.85 10.37
CA SER A 205 10.72 -3.21 10.95
C SER A 205 10.06 -2.21 10.01
N LEU A 206 8.78 -1.96 10.27
CA LEU A 206 8.01 -0.87 9.67
C LEU A 206 8.43 0.47 10.32
N LEU A 207 8.64 1.50 9.50
CA LEU A 207 8.79 2.87 9.99
C LEU A 207 7.39 3.46 10.23
N GLN A 208 7.11 3.84 11.46
CA GLN A 208 5.80 4.37 11.87
C GLN A 208 5.83 5.90 12.02
N TYR A 209 7.01 6.46 12.31
CA TYR A 209 7.21 7.87 12.63
C TYR A 209 8.41 8.44 11.90
N ALA A 210 8.39 9.76 11.66
CA ALA A 210 9.46 10.49 10.99
C ALA A 210 10.80 10.41 11.75
N GLU A 211 10.77 10.32 13.08
CA GLU A 211 11.94 10.17 13.95
C GLU A 211 12.72 8.88 13.65
N GLN A 212 12.01 7.78 13.37
CA GLN A 212 12.66 6.52 13.00
C GLN A 212 13.35 6.63 11.64
N LEU A 213 12.76 7.38 10.70
CA LEU A 213 13.36 7.65 9.39
C LEU A 213 14.59 8.55 9.53
N SER A 214 14.52 9.58 10.39
CA SER A 214 15.64 10.49 10.68
C SER A 214 16.79 9.82 11.44
N ALA A 215 16.48 8.79 12.24
CA ALA A 215 17.50 8.04 13.01
C ALA A 215 18.31 7.06 12.16
N LEU A 216 17.98 6.89 10.89
CA LEU A 216 18.73 5.98 10.00
C LEU A 216 20.18 6.45 9.80
N PRO A 217 21.13 5.51 9.67
CA PRO A 217 22.54 5.81 9.38
C PRO A 217 22.72 6.73 8.17
N GLN A 218 23.55 7.77 8.32
CA GLN A 218 23.79 8.77 7.28
C GLN A 218 24.80 8.33 6.21
N ASP A 219 25.50 7.21 6.42
CA ASP A 219 26.49 6.61 5.49
C ASP A 219 25.85 5.64 4.48
N LYS A 220 24.54 5.43 4.54
CA LYS A 220 23.79 4.54 3.66
C LYS A 220 22.96 5.34 2.65
N ARG A 221 22.58 4.70 1.55
CA ARG A 221 21.59 5.21 0.58
C ARG A 221 20.28 4.45 0.75
N TYR A 222 19.15 5.15 0.69
CA TYR A 222 17.87 4.50 0.96
C TYR A 222 16.93 4.54 -0.25
N LEU A 223 16.29 3.39 -0.48
CA LEU A 223 15.00 3.33 -1.16
C LEU A 223 13.92 3.45 -0.08
N PHE A 224 13.20 4.56 -0.06
CA PHE A 224 12.11 4.77 0.88
C PHE A 224 10.76 4.48 0.22
N ILE A 225 10.06 3.46 0.71
CA ILE A 225 8.75 3.03 0.24
C ILE A 225 7.69 3.53 1.21
N SER A 226 6.83 4.43 0.74
CA SER A 226 5.92 5.16 1.60
C SER A 226 4.51 5.26 1.02
N SER A 227 3.65 5.93 1.73
CA SER A 227 2.29 6.25 1.32
C SER A 227 1.98 7.71 1.60
N PRO A 228 0.98 8.30 0.92
CA PRO A 228 0.57 9.68 1.17
C PRO A 228 0.25 9.96 2.64
N ALA A 229 -0.31 8.99 3.37
CA ALA A 229 -0.63 9.16 4.78
C ALA A 229 0.59 9.34 5.69
N PHE A 230 1.70 8.68 5.38
CA PHE A 230 2.94 8.88 6.12
C PHE A 230 3.60 10.20 5.70
N LEU A 231 3.67 10.46 4.38
CA LEU A 231 4.38 11.61 3.83
C LEU A 231 3.78 12.96 4.27
N LYS A 232 2.46 13.07 4.40
CA LYS A 232 1.82 14.29 4.90
C LYS A 232 2.08 14.58 6.38
N ARG A 233 2.64 13.63 7.15
CA ARG A 233 2.95 13.75 8.58
C ARG A 233 4.45 13.80 8.87
N LEU A 234 5.28 14.06 7.85
CA LEU A 234 6.71 14.21 8.04
C LEU A 234 7.01 15.44 8.93
N ASP A 235 7.89 15.24 9.90
CA ASP A 235 8.49 16.33 10.64
C ASP A 235 9.76 16.80 9.94
N THR A 236 9.65 17.85 9.16
CA THR A 236 10.74 18.42 8.37
C THR A 236 11.76 19.20 9.19
N SER A 237 11.57 19.35 10.50
CA SER A 237 12.57 19.91 11.42
C SER A 237 13.68 18.92 11.78
N LEU A 238 13.44 17.62 11.53
CA LEU A 238 14.42 16.55 11.76
C LEU A 238 15.48 16.51 10.66
N VAL A 239 16.60 15.81 10.95
CA VAL A 239 17.67 15.57 9.96
C VAL A 239 17.18 14.57 8.90
N PRO A 240 17.20 14.90 7.60
CA PRO A 240 16.76 13.96 6.58
C PRO A 240 17.76 12.82 6.39
N PRO A 241 17.28 11.57 6.15
CA PRO A 241 18.16 10.48 5.76
C PRO A 241 18.57 10.61 4.27
N PRO A 242 19.68 9.97 3.84
CA PRO A 242 20.11 10.00 2.44
C PRO A 242 19.22 9.13 1.54
N VAL A 243 18.03 9.60 1.22
CA VAL A 243 17.08 8.92 0.31
C VAL A 243 17.53 9.13 -1.13
N ALA A 244 17.70 8.03 -1.88
CA ALA A 244 18.02 8.07 -3.31
C ALA A 244 16.80 7.95 -4.20
N LEU A 245 15.76 7.29 -3.69
CA LEU A 245 14.47 7.11 -4.37
C LEU A 245 13.35 7.05 -3.33
N LEU A 246 12.37 7.93 -3.48
CA LEU A 246 11.11 7.90 -2.73
C LEU A 246 10.01 7.35 -3.64
N LEU A 247 9.41 6.24 -3.24
CA LEU A 247 8.23 5.67 -3.91
C LEU A 247 6.98 5.86 -3.05
N SER A 248 5.91 6.32 -3.65
CA SER A 248 4.60 6.49 -3.02
C SER A 248 3.52 5.77 -3.82
N ALA A 249 2.61 5.08 -3.13
CA ALA A 249 1.44 4.46 -3.73
C ALA A 249 0.31 4.28 -2.71
N GLY A 250 -0.84 3.76 -3.19
CA GLY A 250 -2.00 3.43 -2.35
C GLY A 250 -3.00 4.57 -2.20
N GLY A 251 -2.70 5.76 -2.65
CA GLY A 251 -3.59 6.92 -2.64
C GLY A 251 -3.02 8.08 -3.42
N GLU A 252 -3.80 9.13 -3.56
CA GLU A 252 -3.34 10.39 -4.15
C GLU A 252 -2.37 11.09 -3.21
N LEU A 253 -1.24 11.57 -3.74
CA LEU A 253 -0.30 12.44 -3.05
C LEU A 253 -0.49 13.87 -3.57
N PRO A 254 -1.17 14.75 -2.82
CA PRO A 254 -1.41 16.12 -3.23
C PRO A 254 -0.11 16.91 -3.41
N TRP A 255 -0.10 17.84 -4.38
CA TRP A 255 1.10 18.64 -4.67
C TRP A 255 1.63 19.41 -3.46
N ARG A 256 0.72 19.94 -2.63
CA ARG A 256 1.05 20.63 -1.38
C ARG A 256 1.82 19.76 -0.36
N ASP A 257 1.66 18.42 -0.42
CA ASP A 257 2.37 17.48 0.45
C ASP A 257 3.69 17.01 -0.18
N ILE A 258 3.84 17.15 -1.51
CA ILE A 258 5.06 16.82 -2.23
C ILE A 258 6.17 17.83 -1.95
N ILE A 259 5.85 19.12 -1.94
CA ILE A 259 6.85 20.17 -1.75
C ILE A 259 7.61 20.02 -0.43
N PRO A 260 6.98 19.88 0.75
CA PRO A 260 7.71 19.63 1.99
C PRO A 260 8.54 18.35 1.98
N CYS A 261 8.05 17.28 1.33
CA CYS A 261 8.80 16.03 1.19
C CYS A 261 10.08 16.23 0.35
N HIS A 262 9.94 16.92 -0.80
CA HIS A 262 11.07 17.24 -1.67
C HIS A 262 12.09 18.13 -0.97
N ASP A 263 11.65 19.20 -0.33
CA ASP A 263 12.53 20.16 0.32
C ASP A 263 13.33 19.53 1.47
N TRP A 264 12.71 18.56 2.17
CA TRP A 264 13.35 17.86 3.27
C TRP A 264 14.28 16.74 2.76
N LEU A 265 13.81 15.86 1.84
CA LEU A 265 14.58 14.70 1.36
C LEU A 265 15.51 15.02 0.20
N ASN A 266 15.38 16.19 -0.44
CA ASN A 266 16.06 16.57 -1.68
C ASN A 266 15.83 15.54 -2.84
N VAL A 267 14.66 14.90 -2.85
CA VAL A 267 14.26 13.91 -3.85
C VAL A 267 12.80 14.11 -4.22
N TRP A 268 12.52 14.24 -5.52
CA TRP A 268 11.15 14.21 -6.04
C TRP A 268 10.57 12.81 -5.91
N PRO A 269 9.34 12.65 -5.43
CA PRO A 269 8.72 11.34 -5.32
C PRO A 269 8.37 10.77 -6.69
N ASP A 270 8.57 9.46 -6.82
CA ASP A 270 7.96 8.66 -7.87
C ASP A 270 6.68 8.02 -7.31
N GLU A 271 5.59 8.15 -8.01
CA GLU A 271 4.33 7.53 -7.63
C GLU A 271 4.06 6.31 -8.51
N ILE A 272 3.47 5.30 -7.90
CA ILE A 272 3.06 4.05 -8.57
C ILE A 272 1.54 3.96 -8.53
N TYR A 273 0.95 3.70 -9.69
CA TYR A 273 -0.47 3.44 -9.85
C TYR A 273 -0.71 1.97 -10.18
N GLY A 274 -1.66 1.36 -9.48
CA GLY A 274 -2.06 -0.02 -9.63
C GLY A 274 -2.98 -0.47 -8.50
N SER A 275 -3.37 -1.72 -8.56
CA SER A 275 -4.22 -2.36 -7.54
C SER A 275 -3.72 -3.77 -7.24
N THR A 276 -4.32 -4.42 -6.24
CA THR A 276 -4.00 -5.82 -5.97
C THR A 276 -4.36 -6.71 -7.16
N GLU A 277 -5.42 -6.39 -7.88
CA GLU A 277 -5.88 -7.13 -9.05
C GLU A 277 -4.94 -6.95 -10.24
N THR A 278 -4.52 -5.72 -10.52
CA THR A 278 -3.75 -5.39 -11.74
C THR A 278 -2.24 -5.54 -11.58
N GLY A 279 -1.69 -5.44 -10.35
CA GLY A 279 -0.28 -5.13 -10.16
C GLY A 279 0.01 -3.67 -10.54
N VAL A 280 1.28 -3.32 -10.77
CA VAL A 280 1.67 -1.98 -11.22
C VAL A 280 1.26 -1.77 -12.68
N ILE A 281 0.59 -0.65 -12.98
CA ILE A 281 0.16 -0.32 -14.34
C ILE A 281 0.71 1.00 -14.85
N ALA A 282 0.99 1.97 -13.97
CA ALA A 282 1.61 3.22 -14.36
C ALA A 282 2.48 3.80 -13.25
N TRP A 283 3.33 4.72 -13.63
CA TRP A 283 4.19 5.49 -12.74
C TRP A 283 4.24 6.94 -13.19
N ARG A 284 4.65 7.85 -12.29
CA ARG A 284 5.01 9.23 -12.61
C ARG A 284 6.08 9.74 -11.67
N HIS A 285 6.97 10.57 -12.20
CA HIS A 285 7.98 11.29 -11.42
C HIS A 285 7.52 12.73 -11.23
N ARG A 286 7.18 13.11 -10.01
CA ARG A 286 6.45 14.35 -9.71
C ARG A 286 7.37 15.56 -9.68
N LEU A 287 7.73 16.08 -10.87
CA LEU A 287 8.50 17.32 -11.02
C LEU A 287 7.63 18.58 -10.93
N ASP A 288 6.35 18.46 -11.23
CA ASP A 288 5.35 19.51 -11.15
C ASP A 288 3.95 18.94 -10.86
N GLU A 289 2.99 19.82 -10.59
CA GLU A 289 1.61 19.45 -10.25
C GLU A 289 0.89 18.77 -11.42
N THR A 290 1.24 19.12 -12.65
CA THR A 290 0.56 18.65 -13.87
C THR A 290 1.15 17.37 -14.44
N THR A 291 2.18 16.80 -13.81
CA THR A 291 2.83 15.56 -14.26
C THR A 291 1.82 14.42 -14.45
N LEU A 292 1.75 13.93 -15.69
CA LEU A 292 0.86 12.84 -16.09
C LEU A 292 1.41 11.47 -15.71
N TRP A 293 0.52 10.49 -15.60
CA TRP A 293 0.85 9.09 -15.42
C TRP A 293 1.35 8.46 -16.72
N GLN A 294 2.48 7.76 -16.64
CA GLN A 294 3.09 7.02 -17.73
C GLN A 294 2.79 5.53 -17.55
N PRO A 295 2.10 4.88 -18.50
CA PRO A 295 1.91 3.42 -18.47
C PRO A 295 3.25 2.66 -18.47
N PHE A 296 3.32 1.54 -17.73
CA PHE A 296 4.44 0.62 -17.85
C PHE A 296 4.42 -0.08 -19.23
N PRO A 297 5.58 -0.56 -19.72
CA PRO A 297 5.65 -1.32 -20.97
C PRO A 297 4.67 -2.51 -21.00
N GLY A 298 3.92 -2.65 -22.07
CA GLY A 298 2.92 -3.70 -22.27
C GLY A 298 1.58 -3.45 -21.58
N VAL A 299 1.40 -2.32 -20.88
CA VAL A 299 0.08 -1.90 -20.36
C VAL A 299 -0.68 -1.18 -21.47
N THR A 300 -1.91 -1.61 -21.71
CA THR A 300 -2.84 -0.99 -22.67
C THR A 300 -4.22 -0.79 -22.05
N PHE A 301 -4.95 0.19 -22.55
CA PHE A 301 -6.28 0.53 -22.04
C PHE A 301 -7.31 0.43 -23.17
N HIS A 302 -8.43 -0.23 -22.90
CA HIS A 302 -9.55 -0.40 -23.82
C HIS A 302 -10.85 0.02 -23.14
N GLY A 303 -11.25 1.25 -23.35
CA GLY A 303 -12.37 1.86 -22.62
C GLY A 303 -12.05 1.96 -21.12
N ASP A 304 -12.77 1.19 -20.32
CA ASP A 304 -12.61 1.12 -18.87
C ASP A 304 -11.75 -0.07 -18.39
N ARG A 305 -11.21 -0.85 -19.31
CA ARG A 305 -10.41 -2.03 -19.00
C ARG A 305 -8.93 -1.74 -19.21
N VAL A 306 -8.11 -2.28 -18.30
CA VAL A 306 -6.67 -2.32 -18.43
C VAL A 306 -6.23 -3.75 -18.72
N MET A 307 -5.31 -3.87 -19.66
CA MET A 307 -4.58 -5.09 -19.98
C MET A 307 -3.11 -4.89 -19.64
N SER A 308 -2.47 -5.89 -19.07
CA SER A 308 -1.08 -5.84 -18.63
C SER A 308 -0.48 -7.25 -18.66
N PRO A 309 0.83 -7.40 -18.85
CA PRO A 309 1.53 -8.67 -18.67
C PRO A 309 1.40 -9.28 -17.27
N LEU A 310 0.92 -8.50 -16.29
CA LEU A 310 0.72 -8.91 -14.89
C LEU A 310 -0.71 -9.36 -14.59
N ILE A 311 -1.63 -9.17 -15.54
CA ILE A 311 -3.05 -9.52 -15.43
C ILE A 311 -3.26 -10.88 -16.10
N ARG A 312 -3.95 -11.80 -15.41
CA ARG A 312 -4.22 -13.16 -15.92
C ARG A 312 -5.44 -13.23 -16.83
N GLU A 313 -6.41 -12.36 -16.57
CA GLU A 313 -7.68 -12.31 -17.30
C GLU A 313 -7.42 -11.82 -18.73
N ALA A 314 -7.70 -12.67 -19.73
CA ALA A 314 -7.49 -12.35 -21.14
C ALA A 314 -8.26 -11.10 -21.60
N GLU A 315 -9.39 -10.83 -20.94
CA GLU A 315 -10.24 -9.66 -21.19
C GLU A 315 -9.76 -8.40 -20.43
N GLY A 316 -8.69 -8.51 -19.62
CA GLY A 316 -8.22 -7.44 -18.75
C GLY A 316 -9.12 -7.22 -17.53
N VAL A 317 -8.77 -6.24 -16.72
CA VAL A 317 -9.46 -5.86 -15.48
C VAL A 317 -10.17 -4.53 -15.66
N VAL A 318 -11.42 -4.43 -15.22
CA VAL A 318 -12.15 -3.16 -15.20
C VAL A 318 -11.58 -2.28 -14.11
N LEU A 319 -11.20 -1.05 -14.48
CA LEU A 319 -10.75 -0.04 -13.53
C LEU A 319 -11.96 0.67 -12.91
N ASP A 320 -11.92 0.83 -11.60
CA ASP A 320 -12.87 1.72 -10.90
C ASP A 320 -12.53 3.20 -11.15
N ASP A 321 -11.28 3.50 -11.48
CA ASP A 321 -10.81 4.85 -11.70
C ASP A 321 -11.18 5.34 -13.12
N ILE A 322 -11.51 6.63 -13.24
CA ILE A 322 -11.82 7.29 -14.50
C ILE A 322 -10.55 7.98 -14.97
N LEU A 323 -10.06 7.56 -16.15
CA LEU A 323 -8.83 8.06 -16.73
C LEU A 323 -9.13 9.02 -17.87
N HIS A 324 -8.35 10.10 -17.97
CA HIS A 324 -8.37 11.03 -19.08
C HIS A 324 -6.99 11.00 -19.78
N PHE A 325 -6.98 10.55 -21.03
CA PHE A 325 -5.74 10.33 -21.81
C PHE A 325 -5.34 11.56 -22.60
N ALA A 326 -4.04 11.84 -22.58
CA ALA A 326 -3.39 12.76 -23.52
C ALA A 326 -3.09 12.05 -24.86
N ALA A 327 -2.73 12.82 -25.87
CA ALA A 327 -2.48 12.30 -27.23
C ALA A 327 -1.29 11.31 -27.32
N ASP A 328 -0.35 11.38 -26.39
CA ASP A 328 0.83 10.51 -26.30
C ASP A 328 0.61 9.24 -25.46
N GLY A 329 -0.62 9.00 -24.98
CA GLY A 329 -0.97 7.85 -24.18
C GLY A 329 -0.71 8.00 -22.67
N GLN A 330 -0.15 9.12 -22.23
CA GLN A 330 -0.13 9.48 -20.81
C GLN A 330 -1.55 9.82 -20.34
N PHE A 331 -1.80 9.78 -19.02
CA PHE A 331 -3.14 10.04 -18.52
C PHE A 331 -3.16 10.72 -17.15
N ASN A 332 -4.30 11.31 -16.82
CA ASN A 332 -4.67 11.72 -15.49
C ASN A 332 -5.80 10.84 -14.94
N ILE A 333 -5.81 10.66 -13.61
CA ILE A 333 -6.94 10.08 -12.88
C ILE A 333 -7.85 11.25 -12.49
N ILE A 334 -9.07 11.27 -13.02
CA ILE A 334 -10.02 12.38 -12.84
C ILE A 334 -11.16 12.04 -11.87
N GLY A 335 -11.19 10.81 -11.37
CA GLY A 335 -12.20 10.38 -10.39
C GLY A 335 -12.31 8.87 -10.28
N ARG A 336 -13.26 8.40 -9.47
CA ARG A 336 -13.52 6.98 -9.24
C ARG A 336 -14.99 6.64 -9.45
N ARG A 337 -15.31 5.56 -10.19
CA ARG A 337 -16.69 5.18 -10.54
C ARG A 337 -17.57 4.90 -9.33
N GLY A 338 -17.05 4.24 -8.32
CA GLY A 338 -17.78 3.94 -7.08
C GLY A 338 -18.09 5.16 -6.22
N ARG A 339 -17.63 6.34 -6.62
CA ARG A 339 -17.82 7.60 -5.92
C ARG A 339 -18.79 8.57 -6.63
N VAL A 340 -19.53 8.05 -7.60
CA VAL A 340 -20.65 8.76 -8.22
C VAL A 340 -21.93 8.30 -7.55
N VAL A 341 -22.64 9.21 -6.91
CA VAL A 341 -23.94 8.95 -6.27
C VAL A 341 -25.07 9.57 -7.09
N LYS A 342 -26.24 8.94 -7.08
CA LYS A 342 -27.43 9.50 -7.71
C LYS A 342 -28.23 10.22 -6.64
N ILE A 343 -28.34 11.55 -6.71
CA ILE A 343 -29.17 12.36 -5.83
C ILE A 343 -30.24 13.01 -6.70
N GLU A 344 -31.49 12.75 -6.35
CA GLU A 344 -32.62 13.03 -7.24
C GLU A 344 -32.38 12.35 -8.60
N ASP A 345 -32.37 13.08 -9.71
CA ASP A 345 -32.11 12.51 -11.04
C ASP A 345 -30.69 12.82 -11.58
N LYS A 346 -29.81 13.41 -10.72
CA LYS A 346 -28.45 13.83 -11.11
C LYS A 346 -27.39 12.87 -10.61
N ARG A 347 -26.38 12.62 -11.45
CA ARG A 347 -25.16 11.91 -11.09
C ARG A 347 -24.16 12.90 -10.52
N ILE A 348 -23.77 12.71 -9.26
CA ILE A 348 -22.89 13.60 -8.49
C ILE A 348 -21.58 12.87 -8.18
N SER A 349 -20.47 13.46 -8.59
CA SER A 349 -19.13 12.97 -8.22
C SER A 349 -18.79 13.45 -6.81
N LEU A 350 -18.58 12.51 -5.90
CA LEU A 350 -18.11 12.82 -4.56
C LEU A 350 -16.65 13.32 -4.57
N ASP A 351 -15.84 12.81 -5.50
CA ASP A 351 -14.45 13.22 -5.68
C ASP A 351 -14.36 14.69 -6.12
N GLU A 352 -15.23 15.13 -7.04
CA GLU A 352 -15.29 16.54 -7.43
C GLU A 352 -15.63 17.44 -6.25
N ILE A 353 -16.58 17.04 -5.41
CA ILE A 353 -16.94 17.80 -4.21
C ILE A 353 -15.75 17.91 -3.27
N GLU A 354 -15.02 16.80 -3.04
CA GLU A 354 -13.83 16.80 -2.18
C GLU A 354 -12.74 17.71 -2.72
N GLN A 355 -12.43 17.64 -4.02
CA GLN A 355 -11.45 18.53 -4.67
C GLN A 355 -11.83 20.01 -4.52
N ARG A 356 -13.10 20.35 -4.74
CA ARG A 356 -13.59 21.74 -4.57
C ARG A 356 -13.51 22.21 -3.13
N LEU A 357 -13.77 21.33 -2.16
CA LEU A 357 -13.63 21.63 -0.74
C LEU A 357 -12.17 21.85 -0.35
N LEU A 358 -11.26 20.99 -0.81
CA LEU A 358 -9.82 21.11 -0.55
C LEU A 358 -9.19 22.37 -1.15
N ALA A 359 -9.81 22.96 -2.17
CA ALA A 359 -9.39 24.25 -2.74
C ALA A 359 -9.82 25.47 -1.89
N LEU A 360 -10.63 25.28 -0.84
CA LEU A 360 -11.05 26.35 0.06
C LEU A 360 -10.04 26.52 1.20
N ASP A 361 -9.74 27.78 1.51
CA ASP A 361 -8.81 28.12 2.59
C ASP A 361 -9.22 27.51 3.93
N GLY A 362 -8.25 26.93 4.62
CA GLY A 362 -8.41 26.36 5.96
C GLY A 362 -9.00 24.94 6.00
N ILE A 363 -9.31 24.31 4.86
CA ILE A 363 -9.69 22.91 4.80
C ILE A 363 -8.44 22.07 4.49
N CYS A 364 -8.05 21.20 5.44
CA CYS A 364 -6.88 20.34 5.34
C CYS A 364 -7.21 18.98 4.73
N ASP A 365 -8.39 18.44 5.03
CA ASP A 365 -8.88 17.17 4.48
C ASP A 365 -10.40 17.20 4.36
N ALA A 366 -10.95 16.46 3.39
CA ALA A 366 -12.38 16.40 3.12
C ALA A 366 -12.80 15.00 2.68
N ALA A 367 -13.96 14.53 3.16
CA ALA A 367 -14.61 13.32 2.64
C ALA A 367 -16.10 13.62 2.41
N ALA A 368 -16.56 13.34 1.19
CA ALA A 368 -17.96 13.51 0.81
C ALA A 368 -18.67 12.14 0.74
N LEU A 369 -19.92 12.11 1.14
CA LEU A 369 -20.76 10.91 1.06
C LEU A 369 -22.24 11.27 0.88
N ALA A 370 -23.00 10.32 0.35
CA ALA A 370 -24.44 10.44 0.33
C ALA A 370 -25.03 10.10 1.70
N VAL A 371 -25.81 10.99 2.25
CA VAL A 371 -26.47 10.83 3.55
C VAL A 371 -27.97 10.86 3.34
N THR A 372 -28.69 9.88 3.93
CA THR A 372 -30.15 9.87 3.93
C THR A 372 -30.66 10.33 5.29
N ARG A 373 -31.38 11.46 5.31
CA ARG A 373 -32.09 11.93 6.50
C ARG A 373 -33.56 12.23 6.19
N ARG A 374 -34.45 11.70 7.01
CA ARG A 374 -35.90 11.84 6.85
C ARG A 374 -36.39 11.46 5.45
N GLY A 375 -35.85 10.36 4.89
CA GLY A 375 -36.22 9.85 3.57
C GLY A 375 -35.66 10.63 2.37
N ARG A 376 -34.84 11.66 2.58
CA ARG A 376 -34.20 12.43 1.50
C ARG A 376 -32.72 12.23 1.48
N GLN A 377 -32.17 11.96 0.29
CA GLN A 377 -30.72 11.89 0.08
C GLN A 377 -30.14 13.29 -0.16
N ALA A 378 -29.00 13.55 0.42
CA ALA A 378 -28.22 14.77 0.20
C ALA A 378 -26.73 14.49 0.41
N ILE A 379 -25.88 15.42 0.02
CA ILE A 379 -24.45 15.34 0.28
C ILE A 379 -24.14 15.76 1.73
N GLY A 380 -23.43 14.87 2.45
CA GLY A 380 -22.77 15.17 3.69
C GLY A 380 -21.25 15.23 3.50
N VAL A 381 -20.56 16.04 4.28
CA VAL A 381 -19.11 16.15 4.24
C VAL A 381 -18.48 16.13 5.63
N LEU A 382 -17.41 15.34 5.76
CA LEU A 382 -16.49 15.38 6.90
C LEU A 382 -15.31 16.25 6.52
N LEU A 383 -14.91 17.17 7.38
CA LEU A 383 -13.81 18.11 7.13
C LEU A 383 -12.82 18.09 8.28
N VAL A 384 -11.54 18.09 7.93
CA VAL A 384 -10.45 18.44 8.84
C VAL A 384 -10.04 19.88 8.54
N LEU A 385 -10.04 20.72 9.57
CA LEU A 385 -9.68 22.13 9.44
C LEU A 385 -8.28 22.40 10.00
N SER A 386 -7.61 23.40 9.44
CA SER A 386 -6.43 23.98 10.06
C SER A 386 -6.76 24.62 11.41
N ASP A 387 -5.77 24.74 12.30
CA ASP A 387 -5.96 25.36 13.61
C ASP A 387 -6.51 26.80 13.51
N ALA A 388 -6.04 27.55 12.53
CA ALA A 388 -6.54 28.91 12.27
C ALA A 388 -8.02 28.93 11.86
N ALA A 389 -8.45 27.99 11.01
CA ALA A 389 -9.83 27.87 10.56
C ALA A 389 -10.75 27.35 11.68
N ARG A 390 -10.26 26.43 12.54
CA ARG A 390 -10.97 26.02 13.77
C ARG A 390 -11.19 27.17 14.72
N LEU A 391 -10.14 27.90 15.01
CA LEU A 391 -10.22 29.04 15.91
C LEU A 391 -11.16 30.13 15.37
N HIS A 392 -11.16 30.37 14.06
CA HIS A 392 -12.09 31.30 13.41
C HIS A 392 -13.54 30.80 13.51
N ARG A 393 -13.79 29.50 13.34
CA ARG A 393 -15.10 28.90 13.50
C ARG A 393 -15.66 29.04 14.90
N ASP A 394 -14.83 28.81 15.90
CA ASP A 394 -15.21 28.93 17.32
C ASP A 394 -15.57 30.36 17.71
N LYS A 395 -14.91 31.36 17.09
CA LYS A 395 -15.18 32.78 17.30
C LYS A 395 -16.32 33.33 16.44
N GLY A 396 -16.47 32.85 15.22
CA GLY A 396 -17.38 33.41 14.20
C GLY A 396 -18.72 32.71 14.03
N GLY A 397 -18.89 31.59 14.71
CA GLY A 397 -20.10 30.76 14.62
C GLY A 397 -20.14 29.82 13.44
N LYS A 398 -20.59 28.58 13.72
CA LYS A 398 -20.70 27.47 12.78
C LYS A 398 -21.42 27.83 11.48
N ASN A 399 -22.55 28.52 11.60
CA ASN A 399 -23.43 28.78 10.44
C ASN A 399 -22.84 29.83 9.46
N ALA A 400 -22.02 30.76 9.93
CA ALA A 400 -21.38 31.76 9.07
C ALA A 400 -20.34 31.10 8.13
N GLN A 401 -19.51 30.20 8.67
CA GLN A 401 -18.48 29.50 7.92
C GLN A 401 -19.10 28.53 6.91
N GLU A 402 -20.08 27.72 7.32
CA GLU A 402 -20.79 26.82 6.40
C GLU A 402 -21.49 27.57 5.26
N SER A 403 -22.05 28.77 5.56
CA SER A 403 -22.67 29.61 4.54
C SER A 403 -21.64 30.21 3.58
N ALA A 404 -20.43 30.54 4.06
CA ALA A 404 -19.34 30.99 3.22
C ALA A 404 -18.87 29.88 2.27
N TRP A 405 -18.67 28.65 2.78
CA TRP A 405 -18.29 27.50 1.96
C TRP A 405 -19.35 27.15 0.92
N ARG A 406 -20.64 27.12 1.30
CA ARG A 406 -21.75 26.92 0.33
C ARG A 406 -21.75 27.98 -0.77
N ARG A 407 -21.47 29.23 -0.43
CA ARG A 407 -21.40 30.33 -1.40
C ARG A 407 -20.24 30.16 -2.37
N ALA A 408 -19.09 29.71 -1.87
CA ALA A 408 -17.92 29.43 -2.69
C ALA A 408 -18.12 28.23 -3.64
N LEU A 409 -18.85 27.19 -3.19
CA LEU A 409 -19.10 25.98 -3.98
C LEU A 409 -20.20 26.13 -5.05
N ARG A 410 -21.20 26.99 -4.82
CA ARG A 410 -22.35 27.18 -5.74
C ARG A 410 -21.98 27.49 -7.20
N PRO A 411 -20.95 28.29 -7.50
CA PRO A 411 -20.57 28.54 -8.89
C PRO A 411 -19.94 27.32 -9.59
N CYS A 412 -19.42 26.35 -8.81
CA CYS A 412 -18.63 25.23 -9.33
C CYS A 412 -19.38 23.88 -9.26
N LEU A 413 -20.46 23.79 -8.51
CA LEU A 413 -21.21 22.54 -8.29
C LEU A 413 -22.67 22.71 -8.64
N GLU A 414 -23.27 21.63 -9.12
CA GLU A 414 -24.74 21.53 -9.26
C GLU A 414 -25.43 21.80 -7.90
N PRO A 415 -26.58 22.43 -7.86
CA PRO A 415 -27.26 22.77 -6.59
C PRO A 415 -27.48 21.60 -5.63
N VAL A 416 -27.75 20.41 -6.18
CA VAL A 416 -27.94 19.16 -5.40
C VAL A 416 -26.62 18.54 -4.92
N ALA A 417 -25.48 18.95 -5.50
CA ALA A 417 -24.13 18.51 -5.12
C ALA A 417 -23.55 19.38 -4.00
N VAL A 418 -24.09 20.58 -3.78
CA VAL A 418 -23.63 21.44 -2.69
C VAL A 418 -23.92 20.79 -1.34
N PRO A 419 -22.91 20.56 -0.47
CA PRO A 419 -23.10 19.84 0.78
C PRO A 419 -24.18 20.46 1.68
N ARG A 420 -25.06 19.59 2.18
CA ARG A 420 -26.15 19.98 3.07
C ARG A 420 -25.79 19.76 4.52
N TYR A 421 -25.01 18.71 4.80
CA TYR A 421 -24.60 18.30 6.12
C TYR A 421 -23.08 18.43 6.25
N TRP A 422 -22.62 19.11 7.30
CA TRP A 422 -21.21 19.43 7.54
C TRP A 422 -20.81 18.92 8.91
N ARG A 423 -19.72 18.16 8.98
CA ARG A 423 -19.15 17.70 10.23
C ARG A 423 -17.65 17.96 10.24
N ILE A 424 -17.17 18.59 11.30
CA ILE A 424 -15.75 18.78 11.53
C ILE A 424 -15.25 17.65 12.40
N VAL A 425 -14.17 17.03 11.98
CA VAL A 425 -13.49 15.94 12.68
C VAL A 425 -12.01 16.27 12.85
N ASP A 426 -11.36 15.60 13.80
CA ASP A 426 -9.92 15.76 13.99
C ASP A 426 -9.14 15.01 12.91
N GLU A 427 -9.63 13.86 12.51
CA GLU A 427 -9.07 13.02 11.45
C GLU A 427 -10.19 12.29 10.71
N ILE A 428 -10.04 12.14 9.38
CA ILE A 428 -10.93 11.29 8.58
C ILE A 428 -10.43 9.85 8.67
N PRO A 429 -11.23 8.89 9.17
CA PRO A 429 -10.77 7.53 9.40
C PRO A 429 -10.44 6.82 8.09
N VAL A 430 -9.35 6.07 8.14
CA VAL A 430 -8.88 5.21 7.05
C VAL A 430 -8.61 3.80 7.57
N ASN A 431 -8.73 2.80 6.71
CA ASN A 431 -8.38 1.42 7.05
C ASN A 431 -6.84 1.20 7.04
N SER A 432 -6.40 -0.03 7.32
CA SER A 432 -4.97 -0.41 7.31
C SER A 432 -4.29 -0.22 5.93
N MET A 433 -5.07 -0.10 4.86
CA MET A 433 -4.60 0.22 3.50
C MET A 433 -4.65 1.72 3.17
N ASN A 434 -4.84 2.57 4.18
CA ASN A 434 -5.02 4.01 4.01
C ASN A 434 -6.19 4.40 3.09
N LYS A 435 -7.21 3.53 2.99
CA LYS A 435 -8.43 3.79 2.21
C LYS A 435 -9.56 4.21 3.14
N ARG A 436 -10.32 5.21 2.71
CA ARG A 436 -11.55 5.64 3.40
C ARG A 436 -12.63 4.57 3.24
N VAL A 437 -13.22 4.13 4.34
CA VAL A 437 -14.28 3.11 4.35
C VAL A 437 -15.62 3.79 4.51
N THR A 438 -16.49 3.68 3.52
CA THR A 438 -17.79 4.38 3.49
C THR A 438 -18.63 4.11 4.73
N ALA A 439 -18.64 2.88 5.25
CA ALA A 439 -19.37 2.54 6.48
C ALA A 439 -18.89 3.34 7.69
N GLN A 440 -17.57 3.44 7.90
CA GLN A 440 -16.98 4.23 8.99
C GLN A 440 -17.29 5.73 8.85
N LEU A 441 -17.26 6.23 7.60
CA LEU A 441 -17.63 7.63 7.35
C LEU A 441 -19.13 7.88 7.63
N GLN A 442 -20.00 6.91 7.33
CA GLN A 442 -21.44 6.99 7.60
C GLN A 442 -21.74 6.96 9.10
N GLU A 443 -21.05 6.12 9.88
CA GLU A 443 -21.18 6.05 11.34
C GLU A 443 -20.95 7.42 11.99
N LEU A 444 -19.93 8.15 11.54
CA LEU A 444 -19.65 9.50 12.03
C LEU A 444 -20.80 10.49 11.79
N PHE A 445 -21.76 10.22 10.89
CA PHE A 445 -22.96 11.02 10.71
C PHE A 445 -24.13 10.54 11.56
N HIS A 446 -24.05 9.36 12.17
CA HIS A 446 -25.13 8.77 12.97
C HIS A 446 -24.97 8.97 14.47
N GLU A 447 -23.76 9.26 14.98
CA GLU A 447 -23.45 9.38 16.40
C GLU A 447 -24.10 10.55 17.15
N ASP A 448 -24.89 11.43 16.44
CA ASP A 448 -25.64 12.55 17.05
C ASP A 448 -27.11 12.54 16.56
N SER A 449 -27.87 11.50 16.87
CA SER A 449 -29.33 11.47 16.62
C SER A 449 -30.09 11.43 17.92
#